data_649988f7e1765289c73c004eaae62ae3
#
_entry.id   649988f7e1765289c73c004eaae62ae3
#
_cell.length_a   1.000
_cell.length_b   1.000
_cell.length_c   1.000
_cell.angle_alpha   90.00
_cell.angle_beta   90.00
_cell.angle_gamma   90.00
#
_symmetry.space_group_name_H-M   'P 1'
#
loop_
_entity.id
_entity.type
_entity.pdbx_description
1 polymer ?
#
loop_
_entity_poly.entity_id
_entity_poly.type
_entity_poly.pdbx_seq_one_letter_code
_entity_poly.pdbx_strand_id
1 'polypeptide(L)'
;MDMIEDRNSMREHEPHPRKIAVVGAGKVGSTFAYALLLNGLVGEIVLIDVDHKRAEGEAMDLNHAMPLSHPTSIWAGDYPDCAGADVVVVAAGTAQRPGETRLDLVKRNAAIFKDIIPCITAYNTTGILLIATNPVDVLSYVTWKVSSFPSRRVIGSGTVLDTARFRYLLSEHLGVDPRSVHAHIIGEHGDSEVPAWSLSNVAGMRLDDFCDRERCELGPETRERIFHQTRDAAYEIIQRKGATHYAVAVGLLRIVESILRDQHTVLAVSSLVPGYYGIEDVYLSLPAVVGRGGVERVLHLPLNEQETEALRKSAAVLRGVLDELEHI
;
A
#
# COMPACT_ATOMS: atom_id res chain seq x y z
N MET A 1 -28.49 37.28 -31.80
CA MET A 1 -29.04 35.99 -31.36
C MET A 1 -27.94 34.93 -31.37
N ASP A 2 -26.69 35.30 -31.05
CA ASP A 2 -25.47 34.45 -31.20
C ASP A 2 -24.56 34.43 -29.95
N MET A 3 -25.11 34.59 -28.73
CA MET A 3 -24.31 34.51 -27.50
C MET A 3 -24.75 33.41 -26.53
N ILE A 4 -25.63 32.50 -26.92
CA ILE A 4 -26.14 31.41 -26.06
C ILE A 4 -25.57 30.05 -26.46
N GLU A 5 -25.10 29.86 -27.70
CA GLU A 5 -24.53 28.58 -28.13
C GLU A 5 -23.09 28.35 -27.67
N ASP A 6 -22.32 29.37 -27.29
CA ASP A 6 -20.91 29.23 -26.90
C ASP A 6 -20.71 28.80 -25.41
N ARG A 7 -21.77 28.82 -24.61
CA ARG A 7 -21.71 28.36 -23.22
C ARG A 7 -21.82 26.83 -23.04
N ASN A 8 -22.33 26.13 -24.06
CA ASN A 8 -22.43 24.66 -23.99
C ASN A 8 -21.15 23.94 -24.43
N SER A 9 -20.30 24.56 -25.24
CA SER A 9 -19.02 23.98 -25.67
C SER A 9 -17.95 24.05 -24.60
N MET A 10 -18.08 24.95 -23.62
CA MET A 10 -17.12 25.04 -22.47
C MET A 10 -17.41 24.07 -21.32
N ARG A 11 -18.53 23.34 -21.33
CA ARG A 11 -18.87 22.35 -20.28
C ARG A 11 -18.30 20.96 -20.53
N GLU A 12 -17.70 20.71 -21.68
CA GLU A 12 -17.17 19.37 -22.02
C GLU A 12 -15.77 19.08 -21.47
N HIS A 13 -15.16 19.98 -20.69
CA HIS A 13 -13.80 19.82 -20.15
C HIS A 13 -13.67 20.21 -18.67
N GLU A 14 -14.72 20.13 -17.86
CA GLU A 14 -14.52 20.10 -16.42
C GLU A 14 -13.91 18.73 -16.08
N PRO A 15 -12.67 18.67 -15.56
CA PRO A 15 -12.10 17.40 -15.13
C PRO A 15 -13.03 16.84 -14.07
N HIS A 16 -13.56 15.63 -14.30
CA HIS A 16 -14.33 14.92 -13.29
C HIS A 16 -13.55 14.93 -11.97
N PRO A 17 -14.20 15.24 -10.83
CA PRO A 17 -13.52 15.23 -9.56
C PRO A 17 -12.88 13.85 -9.34
N ARG A 18 -11.62 13.82 -8.92
CA ARG A 18 -10.94 12.57 -8.63
C ARG A 18 -11.69 11.83 -7.54
N LYS A 19 -11.91 10.54 -7.77
CA LYS A 19 -12.74 9.69 -6.91
C LYS A 19 -11.94 8.51 -6.36
N ILE A 20 -12.08 8.27 -5.07
CA ILE A 20 -11.54 7.09 -4.40
C ILE A 20 -12.69 6.27 -3.82
N ALA A 21 -12.71 4.97 -4.10
CA ALA A 21 -13.55 4.03 -3.40
C ALA A 21 -12.72 3.28 -2.35
N VAL A 22 -13.24 3.19 -1.13
CA VAL A 22 -12.62 2.47 -0.01
C VAL A 22 -13.53 1.31 0.36
N VAL A 23 -13.11 0.09 0.04
CA VAL A 23 -13.82 -1.14 0.37
C VAL A 23 -13.27 -1.70 1.67
N GLY A 24 -14.05 -1.62 2.72
CA GLY A 24 -13.70 -1.88 4.12
C GLY A 24 -13.57 -0.58 4.92
N ALA A 25 -14.64 -0.15 5.60
CA ALA A 25 -14.69 1.04 6.47
C ALA A 25 -14.25 0.74 7.92
N GLY A 26 -13.34 -0.22 8.09
CA GLY A 26 -12.69 -0.50 9.37
C GLY A 26 -11.63 0.55 9.72
N LYS A 27 -10.85 0.31 10.79
CA LYS A 27 -9.84 1.26 11.30
C LYS A 27 -8.86 1.77 10.23
N VAL A 28 -8.43 0.89 9.30
CA VAL A 28 -7.51 1.29 8.22
C VAL A 28 -8.24 2.14 7.19
N GLY A 29 -9.39 1.67 6.68
CA GLY A 29 -10.13 2.36 5.62
C GLY A 29 -10.65 3.73 6.06
N SER A 30 -11.23 3.84 7.25
CA SER A 30 -11.73 5.13 7.77
C SER A 30 -10.59 6.10 8.07
N THR A 31 -9.47 5.63 8.64
CA THR A 31 -8.29 6.49 8.85
C THR A 31 -7.68 6.95 7.52
N PHE A 32 -7.69 6.10 6.49
CA PHE A 32 -7.23 6.48 5.16
C PHE A 32 -8.17 7.53 4.52
N ALA A 33 -9.49 7.34 4.62
CA ALA A 33 -10.46 8.34 4.16
C ALA A 33 -10.28 9.69 4.87
N TYR A 34 -10.02 9.68 6.18
CA TYR A 34 -9.67 10.87 6.93
C TYR A 34 -8.37 11.54 6.45
N ALA A 35 -7.34 10.75 6.18
CA ALA A 35 -6.08 11.26 5.62
C ALA A 35 -6.28 11.90 4.23
N LEU A 36 -7.13 11.32 3.37
CA LEU A 36 -7.52 11.90 2.07
C LEU A 36 -8.23 13.24 2.24
N LEU A 37 -9.21 13.33 3.16
CA LEU A 37 -9.94 14.55 3.46
C LEU A 37 -8.99 15.68 3.92
N LEU A 38 -8.09 15.39 4.84
CA LEU A 38 -7.12 16.37 5.34
C LEU A 38 -6.10 16.81 4.29
N ASN A 39 -5.76 15.93 3.35
CA ASN A 39 -4.83 16.25 2.27
C ASN A 39 -5.47 17.05 1.13
N GLY A 40 -6.80 16.98 0.96
CA GLY A 40 -7.51 17.65 -0.13
C GLY A 40 -7.16 17.11 -1.52
N LEU A 41 -6.74 15.84 -1.60
CA LEU A 41 -6.26 15.23 -2.84
C LEU A 41 -7.39 14.87 -3.81
N VAL A 42 -8.59 14.62 -3.28
CA VAL A 42 -9.74 14.08 -4.04
C VAL A 42 -11.02 14.87 -3.75
N GLY A 43 -11.91 14.91 -4.73
CA GLY A 43 -13.23 15.52 -4.60
C GLY A 43 -14.32 14.57 -4.15
N GLU A 44 -14.11 13.26 -4.30
CA GLU A 44 -15.09 12.23 -3.97
C GLU A 44 -14.47 11.05 -3.23
N ILE A 45 -15.12 10.62 -2.14
CA ILE A 45 -14.75 9.43 -1.37
C ILE A 45 -16.03 8.62 -1.12
N VAL A 46 -16.04 7.36 -1.56
CA VAL A 46 -17.10 6.42 -1.19
C VAL A 46 -16.57 5.36 -0.23
N LEU A 47 -17.28 5.15 0.86
CA LEU A 47 -17.00 4.10 1.85
C LEU A 47 -17.95 2.93 1.63
N ILE A 48 -17.42 1.74 1.42
CA ILE A 48 -18.18 0.51 1.18
C ILE A 48 -17.79 -0.49 2.26
N ASP A 49 -18.78 -1.00 3.01
CA ASP A 49 -18.55 -2.02 4.03
C ASP A 49 -19.76 -2.95 4.11
N VAL A 50 -19.52 -4.22 4.44
CA VAL A 50 -20.61 -5.18 4.71
C VAL A 50 -21.47 -4.73 5.88
N ASP A 51 -20.89 -4.01 6.84
CA ASP A 51 -21.63 -3.28 7.88
C ASP A 51 -21.92 -1.86 7.37
N HIS A 52 -23.00 -1.74 6.59
CA HIS A 52 -23.42 -0.47 5.98
C HIS A 52 -23.62 0.64 7.02
N LYS A 53 -24.12 0.30 8.23
CA LYS A 53 -24.28 1.29 9.31
C LYS A 53 -22.95 1.86 9.78
N ARG A 54 -21.89 1.03 9.79
CA ARG A 54 -20.54 1.52 10.07
C ARG A 54 -20.08 2.50 8.99
N ALA A 55 -20.22 2.14 7.71
CA ALA A 55 -19.86 3.01 6.61
C ALA A 55 -20.61 4.35 6.65
N GLU A 56 -21.92 4.33 6.97
CA GLU A 56 -22.72 5.53 7.19
C GLU A 56 -22.18 6.40 8.34
N GLY A 57 -21.88 5.78 9.49
CA GLY A 57 -21.35 6.48 10.65
C GLY A 57 -20.01 7.15 10.37
N GLU A 58 -19.08 6.42 9.71
CA GLU A 58 -17.78 6.96 9.30
C GLU A 58 -17.94 8.10 8.27
N ALA A 59 -18.84 7.95 7.29
CA ALA A 59 -19.12 9.00 6.31
C ALA A 59 -19.74 10.26 6.97
N MET A 60 -20.64 10.09 7.94
CA MET A 60 -21.22 11.20 8.68
C MET A 60 -20.15 11.98 9.47
N ASP A 61 -19.26 11.29 10.18
CA ASP A 61 -18.21 11.92 10.99
C ASP A 61 -17.21 12.67 10.09
N LEU A 62 -16.80 12.07 8.97
CA LEU A 62 -15.95 12.72 7.97
C LEU A 62 -16.61 13.95 7.34
N ASN A 63 -17.93 13.89 7.04
CA ASN A 63 -18.67 15.04 6.52
C ASN A 63 -18.77 16.18 7.53
N HIS A 64 -18.84 15.87 8.84
CA HIS A 64 -18.80 16.90 9.87
C HIS A 64 -17.43 17.60 10.00
N ALA A 65 -16.34 16.92 9.62
CA ALA A 65 -15.00 17.50 9.55
C ALA A 65 -14.76 18.33 8.27
N MET A 66 -15.51 18.09 7.20
CA MET A 66 -15.33 18.72 5.89
C MET A 66 -15.37 20.27 5.95
N PRO A 67 -16.28 20.95 6.70
CA PRO A 67 -16.28 22.40 6.79
C PRO A 67 -15.00 23.01 7.39
N LEU A 68 -14.20 22.21 8.07
CA LEU A 68 -12.94 22.58 8.72
C LEU A 68 -11.70 22.12 7.90
N SER A 69 -11.92 21.51 6.73
CA SER A 69 -10.88 20.94 5.89
C SER A 69 -11.10 21.31 4.41
N HIS A 70 -11.08 20.32 3.51
CA HIS A 70 -11.22 20.52 2.07
C HIS A 70 -12.60 20.08 1.57
N PRO A 71 -13.19 20.78 0.58
CA PRO A 71 -14.46 20.37 -0.02
C PRO A 71 -14.31 18.97 -0.66
N THR A 72 -15.03 18.01 -0.12
CA THR A 72 -14.99 16.60 -0.57
C THR A 72 -16.37 15.99 -0.37
N SER A 73 -16.95 15.37 -1.39
CA SER A 73 -18.19 14.59 -1.26
C SER A 73 -17.86 13.23 -0.67
N ILE A 74 -18.45 12.92 0.50
CA ILE A 74 -18.18 11.66 1.21
C ILE A 74 -19.51 10.96 1.50
N TRP A 75 -19.63 9.69 1.09
CA TRP A 75 -20.85 8.92 1.36
C TRP A 75 -20.56 7.43 1.59
N ALA A 76 -21.48 6.77 2.27
CA ALA A 76 -21.54 5.33 2.32
C ALA A 76 -22.25 4.84 1.05
N GLY A 77 -21.65 3.90 0.34
CA GLY A 77 -22.16 3.37 -0.91
C GLY A 77 -22.02 1.86 -1.01
N ASP A 78 -22.29 1.36 -2.20
CA ASP A 78 -22.20 -0.05 -2.57
C ASP A 78 -21.25 -0.23 -3.78
N TYR A 79 -21.03 -1.47 -4.22
CA TYR A 79 -20.10 -1.77 -5.33
C TYR A 79 -20.37 -0.98 -6.64
N PRO A 80 -21.63 -0.67 -7.05
CA PRO A 80 -21.88 0.22 -8.19
C PRO A 80 -21.20 1.59 -8.07
N ASP A 81 -21.01 2.09 -6.85
CA ASP A 81 -20.32 3.35 -6.59
C ASP A 81 -18.81 3.28 -6.85
N CYS A 82 -18.24 2.09 -7.09
CA CYS A 82 -16.86 1.98 -7.58
C CYS A 82 -16.71 2.50 -9.02
N ALA A 83 -17.82 2.68 -9.76
CA ALA A 83 -17.77 3.22 -11.11
C ALA A 83 -17.10 4.60 -11.14
N GLY A 84 -16.14 4.77 -12.05
CA GLY A 84 -15.40 6.03 -12.21
C GLY A 84 -14.38 6.34 -11.12
N ALA A 85 -14.16 5.46 -10.14
CA ALA A 85 -13.10 5.66 -9.16
C ALA A 85 -11.72 5.49 -9.82
N ASP A 86 -10.82 6.45 -9.60
CA ASP A 86 -9.44 6.40 -10.08
C ASP A 86 -8.65 5.30 -9.38
N VAL A 87 -8.90 5.12 -8.08
CA VAL A 87 -8.32 4.04 -7.27
C VAL A 87 -9.41 3.44 -6.38
N VAL A 88 -9.46 2.12 -6.35
CA VAL A 88 -10.26 1.36 -5.38
C VAL A 88 -9.29 0.76 -4.36
N VAL A 89 -9.38 1.23 -3.12
CA VAL A 89 -8.56 0.73 -2.00
C VAL A 89 -9.32 -0.37 -1.29
N VAL A 90 -8.74 -1.57 -1.25
CA VAL A 90 -9.33 -2.72 -0.57
C VAL A 90 -8.66 -2.92 0.78
N ALA A 91 -9.36 -2.50 1.83
CA ALA A 91 -9.02 -2.67 3.24
C ALA A 91 -9.99 -3.63 3.96
N ALA A 92 -10.89 -4.26 3.21
CA ALA A 92 -11.82 -5.27 3.71
C ALA A 92 -11.08 -6.58 4.02
N GLY A 93 -11.39 -7.17 5.15
CA GLY A 93 -10.81 -8.43 5.59
C GLY A 93 -11.06 -8.66 7.07
N THR A 94 -10.64 -9.80 7.57
CA THR A 94 -10.77 -10.16 8.97
C THR A 94 -9.41 -10.24 9.65
N ALA A 95 -9.37 -9.91 10.93
CA ALA A 95 -8.19 -10.15 11.78
C ALA A 95 -8.10 -11.63 12.16
N GLN A 96 -6.88 -12.07 12.52
CA GLN A 96 -6.65 -13.42 13.03
C GLN A 96 -7.44 -13.65 14.33
N ARG A 97 -8.09 -14.79 14.42
CA ARG A 97 -8.87 -15.21 15.61
C ARG A 97 -7.95 -15.93 16.61
N PRO A 98 -8.27 -15.90 17.91
CA PRO A 98 -7.55 -16.71 18.88
C PRO A 98 -7.56 -18.20 18.50
N GLY A 99 -6.38 -18.83 18.46
CA GLY A 99 -6.21 -20.23 18.08
C GLY A 99 -6.20 -20.53 16.58
N GLU A 100 -6.38 -19.53 15.73
CA GLU A 100 -6.34 -19.66 14.29
C GLU A 100 -4.89 -19.64 13.79
N THR A 101 -4.56 -20.48 12.81
CA THR A 101 -3.25 -20.42 12.15
C THR A 101 -3.18 -19.26 11.17
N ARG A 102 -1.95 -18.84 10.80
CA ARG A 102 -1.73 -17.84 9.74
C ARG A 102 -2.33 -18.27 8.41
N LEU A 103 -2.23 -19.57 8.09
CA LEU A 103 -2.80 -20.15 6.88
C LEU A 103 -4.34 -20.07 6.84
N ASP A 104 -5.01 -20.35 7.97
CA ASP A 104 -6.47 -20.25 8.04
C ASP A 104 -6.96 -18.81 7.79
N LEU A 105 -6.22 -17.82 8.33
CA LEU A 105 -6.47 -16.40 8.05
C LEU A 105 -6.32 -16.08 6.56
N VAL A 106 -5.23 -16.57 5.94
CA VAL A 106 -4.98 -16.38 4.51
C VAL A 106 -6.11 -16.96 3.67
N LYS A 107 -6.51 -18.20 3.94
CA LYS A 107 -7.62 -18.88 3.23
C LYS A 107 -8.93 -18.10 3.34
N ARG A 108 -9.26 -17.64 4.54
CA ARG A 108 -10.48 -16.86 4.78
C ARG A 108 -10.45 -15.50 4.06
N ASN A 109 -9.36 -14.76 4.13
CA ASN A 109 -9.26 -13.49 3.43
C ASN A 109 -9.19 -13.68 1.91
N ALA A 110 -8.55 -14.74 1.41
CA ALA A 110 -8.57 -15.07 -0.01
C ALA A 110 -9.99 -15.41 -0.51
N ALA A 111 -10.81 -16.11 0.27
CA ALA A 111 -12.21 -16.35 -0.06
C ALA A 111 -13.00 -15.03 -0.14
N ILE A 112 -12.84 -14.14 0.86
CA ILE A 112 -13.47 -12.81 0.82
C ILE A 112 -13.05 -12.06 -0.46
N PHE A 113 -11.78 -12.09 -0.85
CA PHE A 113 -11.29 -11.41 -2.04
C PHE A 113 -11.85 -12.02 -3.32
N LYS A 114 -11.96 -13.35 -3.40
CA LYS A 114 -12.61 -14.05 -4.54
C LYS A 114 -14.08 -13.60 -4.71
N ASP A 115 -14.77 -13.21 -3.64
CA ASP A 115 -16.15 -12.71 -3.68
C ASP A 115 -16.23 -11.22 -4.02
N ILE A 116 -15.41 -10.35 -3.36
CA ILE A 116 -15.54 -8.89 -3.49
C ILE A 116 -14.91 -8.33 -4.76
N ILE A 117 -13.77 -8.89 -5.22
CA ILE A 117 -13.05 -8.34 -6.38
C ILE A 117 -13.89 -8.39 -7.65
N PRO A 118 -14.59 -9.50 -8.00
CA PRO A 118 -15.52 -9.51 -9.12
C PRO A 118 -16.63 -8.47 -9.00
N CYS A 119 -17.16 -8.23 -7.79
CA CYS A 119 -18.18 -7.20 -7.56
C CYS A 119 -17.65 -5.79 -7.85
N ILE A 120 -16.39 -5.51 -7.47
CA ILE A 120 -15.72 -4.23 -7.76
C ILE A 120 -15.49 -4.08 -9.29
N THR A 121 -14.91 -5.10 -9.93
CA THR A 121 -14.51 -5.04 -11.33
C THR A 121 -15.68 -5.07 -12.30
N ALA A 122 -16.88 -5.50 -11.86
CA ALA A 122 -18.11 -5.38 -12.63
C ALA A 122 -18.48 -3.91 -12.92
N TYR A 123 -18.10 -2.97 -12.06
CA TYR A 123 -18.41 -1.55 -12.18
C TYR A 123 -17.19 -0.68 -12.45
N ASN A 124 -15.99 -1.11 -12.06
CA ASN A 124 -14.75 -0.38 -12.30
C ASN A 124 -13.78 -1.22 -13.14
N THR A 125 -13.57 -0.83 -14.39
CA THR A 125 -12.70 -1.53 -15.35
C THR A 125 -11.41 -0.78 -15.68
N THR A 126 -11.27 0.45 -15.21
CA THR A 126 -10.20 1.38 -15.66
C THR A 126 -9.32 1.88 -14.52
N GLY A 127 -9.78 1.85 -13.28
CA GLY A 127 -9.03 2.31 -12.11
C GLY A 127 -7.89 1.39 -11.71
N ILE A 128 -7.27 1.71 -10.59
CA ILE A 128 -6.23 0.91 -9.96
C ILE A 128 -6.81 0.24 -8.71
N LEU A 129 -6.51 -1.04 -8.53
CA LEU A 129 -6.83 -1.78 -7.31
C LEU A 129 -5.63 -1.70 -6.37
N LEU A 130 -5.79 -1.02 -5.23
CA LEU A 130 -4.76 -0.89 -4.20
C LEU A 130 -5.15 -1.74 -2.98
N ILE A 131 -4.37 -2.76 -2.71
CA ILE A 131 -4.63 -3.74 -1.66
C ILE A 131 -3.90 -3.33 -0.38
N ALA A 132 -4.65 -3.24 0.72
CA ALA A 132 -4.14 -2.90 2.05
C ALA A 132 -4.35 -4.02 3.07
N THR A 133 -5.17 -5.02 2.75
CA THR A 133 -5.49 -6.15 3.64
C THR A 133 -4.35 -7.15 3.68
N ASN A 134 -4.00 -7.62 4.89
CA ASN A 134 -2.99 -8.65 5.09
C ASN A 134 -3.55 -10.08 4.96
N PRO A 135 -2.71 -11.00 4.46
CA PRO A 135 -1.35 -10.82 3.95
C PRO A 135 -1.34 -10.19 2.55
N VAL A 136 -0.80 -8.99 2.46
CA VAL A 136 -0.98 -8.10 1.31
C VAL A 136 -0.43 -8.67 0.00
N ASP A 137 0.72 -9.33 0.02
CA ASP A 137 1.35 -9.88 -1.18
C ASP A 137 0.51 -11.00 -1.79
N VAL A 138 0.04 -11.94 -0.94
CA VAL A 138 -0.84 -13.05 -1.33
C VAL A 138 -2.18 -12.53 -1.86
N LEU A 139 -2.80 -11.56 -1.15
CA LEU A 139 -4.09 -11.01 -1.56
C LEU A 139 -4.00 -10.13 -2.81
N SER A 140 -2.85 -9.49 -3.05
CA SER A 140 -2.58 -8.79 -4.31
C SER A 140 -2.48 -9.78 -5.48
N TYR A 141 -1.79 -10.90 -5.28
CA TYR A 141 -1.74 -11.98 -6.29
C TYR A 141 -3.14 -12.55 -6.58
N VAL A 142 -3.91 -12.89 -5.53
CA VAL A 142 -5.30 -13.36 -5.68
C VAL A 142 -6.14 -12.34 -6.44
N THR A 143 -6.05 -11.05 -6.07
CA THR A 143 -6.74 -9.95 -6.75
C THR A 143 -6.40 -9.91 -8.23
N TRP A 144 -5.11 -9.99 -8.58
CA TRP A 144 -4.67 -10.01 -9.96
C TRP A 144 -5.26 -11.19 -10.74
N LYS A 145 -5.24 -12.41 -10.17
CA LYS A 145 -5.78 -13.61 -10.82
C LYS A 145 -7.30 -13.52 -11.07
N VAL A 146 -8.07 -12.93 -10.15
CA VAL A 146 -9.54 -12.92 -10.26
C VAL A 146 -10.10 -11.65 -10.91
N SER A 147 -9.34 -10.55 -10.97
CA SER A 147 -9.82 -9.27 -11.50
C SER A 147 -9.77 -9.15 -13.02
N SER A 148 -8.96 -9.96 -13.70
CA SER A 148 -8.61 -9.80 -15.12
C SER A 148 -7.93 -8.45 -15.44
N PHE A 149 -7.47 -7.71 -14.43
CA PHE A 149 -6.73 -6.47 -14.61
C PHE A 149 -5.28 -6.75 -15.03
N PRO A 150 -4.64 -5.88 -15.83
CA PRO A 150 -3.21 -5.98 -16.04
C PRO A 150 -2.48 -5.81 -14.70
N SER A 151 -1.42 -6.61 -14.48
CA SER A 151 -0.69 -6.65 -13.19
C SER A 151 -0.25 -5.26 -12.70
N ARG A 152 0.11 -4.36 -13.62
CA ARG A 152 0.48 -2.98 -13.28
C ARG A 152 -0.62 -2.18 -12.57
N ARG A 153 -1.90 -2.57 -12.71
CA ARG A 153 -3.04 -1.91 -12.06
C ARG A 153 -3.51 -2.59 -10.78
N VAL A 154 -2.85 -3.65 -10.37
CA VAL A 154 -3.07 -4.32 -9.08
C VAL A 154 -1.84 -4.11 -8.24
N ILE A 155 -1.95 -3.35 -7.18
CA ILE A 155 -0.84 -2.90 -6.34
C ILE A 155 -1.16 -3.28 -4.90
N GLY A 156 -0.23 -3.96 -4.22
CA GLY A 156 -0.28 -4.08 -2.78
C GLY A 156 0.46 -2.94 -2.10
N SER A 157 0.01 -2.51 -0.93
CA SER A 157 0.72 -1.50 -0.13
C SER A 157 2.16 -1.92 0.18
N GLY A 158 2.43 -3.20 0.18
CA GLY A 158 3.74 -3.80 0.29
C GLY A 158 4.52 -3.32 1.51
N THR A 159 5.81 -3.16 1.35
CA THR A 159 6.73 -2.71 2.40
C THR A 159 6.94 -1.18 2.42
N VAL A 160 6.00 -0.40 1.87
CA VAL A 160 6.07 1.08 1.94
C VAL A 160 6.14 1.55 3.39
N LEU A 161 5.33 0.95 4.28
CA LEU A 161 5.33 1.29 5.70
C LEU A 161 6.59 0.77 6.41
N ASP A 162 7.03 -0.45 6.13
CA ASP A 162 8.22 -1.04 6.74
C ASP A 162 9.46 -0.25 6.33
N THR A 163 9.53 0.18 5.08
CA THR A 163 10.55 1.12 4.59
C THR A 163 10.52 2.45 5.36
N ALA A 164 9.33 2.99 5.64
CA ALA A 164 9.21 4.22 6.41
C ALA A 164 9.68 4.04 7.87
N ARG A 165 9.34 2.91 8.51
CA ARG A 165 9.83 2.54 9.85
C ARG A 165 11.35 2.39 9.88
N PHE A 166 11.89 1.69 8.89
CA PHE A 166 13.31 1.47 8.75
C PHE A 166 14.06 2.80 8.61
N ARG A 167 13.58 3.70 7.74
CA ARG A 167 14.14 5.05 7.59
C ARG A 167 14.05 5.86 8.88
N TYR A 168 12.93 5.78 9.60
CA TYR A 168 12.74 6.45 10.87
C TYR A 168 13.76 5.96 11.92
N LEU A 169 13.89 4.66 12.12
CA LEU A 169 14.83 4.09 13.09
C LEU A 169 16.30 4.36 12.72
N LEU A 170 16.61 4.34 11.43
CA LEU A 170 17.94 4.76 10.95
C LEU A 170 18.18 6.23 11.24
N SER A 171 17.21 7.10 10.97
CA SER A 171 17.34 8.54 11.18
C SER A 171 17.59 8.90 12.64
N GLU A 172 16.88 8.23 13.57
CA GLU A 172 17.10 8.38 15.02
C GLU A 172 18.52 7.98 15.42
N HIS A 173 19.06 6.89 14.83
CA HIS A 173 20.41 6.43 15.11
C HIS A 173 21.48 7.35 14.50
N LEU A 174 21.22 7.87 13.29
CA LEU A 174 22.17 8.71 12.53
C LEU A 174 22.09 10.20 12.89
N GLY A 175 21.08 10.62 13.64
CA GLY A 175 20.86 12.04 13.99
C GLY A 175 20.48 12.92 12.81
N VAL A 176 19.74 12.38 11.80
CA VAL A 176 19.34 13.11 10.60
C VAL A 176 17.82 13.06 10.40
N ASP A 177 17.29 13.95 9.56
CA ASP A 177 15.85 13.88 9.17
C ASP A 177 15.58 12.57 8.41
N PRO A 178 14.48 11.82 8.75
CA PRO A 178 14.15 10.56 8.08
C PRO A 178 13.92 10.69 6.56
N ARG A 179 13.58 11.88 6.06
CA ARG A 179 13.47 12.16 4.63
C ARG A 179 14.82 12.19 3.91
N SER A 180 15.92 12.37 4.65
CA SER A 180 17.29 12.34 4.12
C SER A 180 17.88 10.93 4.07
N VAL A 181 17.21 9.93 4.66
CA VAL A 181 17.63 8.54 4.63
C VAL A 181 17.01 7.84 3.44
N HIS A 182 17.83 7.32 2.55
CA HIS A 182 17.43 6.47 1.43
C HIS A 182 17.71 5.01 1.78
N ALA A 183 16.69 4.28 2.14
CA ALA A 183 16.77 2.87 2.52
C ALA A 183 15.46 2.17 2.14
N HIS A 184 15.50 0.85 1.94
CA HIS A 184 14.34 0.07 1.55
C HIS A 184 14.27 -1.24 2.32
N ILE A 185 13.06 -1.62 2.72
CA ILE A 185 12.68 -2.99 3.04
C ILE A 185 12.05 -3.58 1.79
N ILE A 186 12.46 -4.77 1.38
CA ILE A 186 12.01 -5.49 0.18
C ILE A 186 11.55 -6.91 0.53
N GLY A 187 10.95 -7.62 -0.42
CA GLY A 187 10.46 -8.98 -0.21
C GLY A 187 9.01 -9.03 0.27
N GLU A 188 8.65 -10.03 1.06
CA GLU A 188 7.35 -10.18 1.71
C GLU A 188 7.11 -9.01 2.67
N HIS A 189 5.89 -8.48 2.72
CA HIS A 189 5.45 -7.70 3.87
C HIS A 189 5.11 -8.65 5.02
N GLY A 190 6.07 -8.98 5.84
CA GLY A 190 5.94 -9.96 6.92
C GLY A 190 7.28 -10.41 7.48
N ASP A 191 7.30 -11.62 8.08
CA ASP A 191 8.46 -12.09 8.84
C ASP A 191 9.72 -12.35 8.00
N SER A 192 9.56 -12.54 6.67
CA SER A 192 10.66 -12.76 5.74
C SER A 192 11.07 -11.51 4.93
N GLU A 193 10.71 -10.32 5.40
CA GLU A 193 11.15 -9.06 4.80
C GLU A 193 12.69 -8.91 4.84
N VAL A 194 13.23 -8.18 3.86
CA VAL A 194 14.68 -8.06 3.67
C VAL A 194 15.12 -6.58 3.68
N PRO A 195 15.99 -6.17 4.58
CA PRO A 195 16.57 -4.83 4.56
C PRO A 195 17.67 -4.74 3.50
N ALA A 196 17.53 -3.82 2.55
CA ALA A 196 18.53 -3.57 1.51
C ALA A 196 19.66 -2.67 2.04
N TRP A 197 20.46 -3.17 2.97
CA TRP A 197 21.56 -2.44 3.63
C TRP A 197 22.59 -1.92 2.66
N SER A 198 22.94 -2.74 1.65
CA SER A 198 23.98 -2.41 0.67
C SER A 198 23.64 -1.17 -0.17
N LEU A 199 22.35 -0.83 -0.28
CA LEU A 199 21.84 0.30 -1.05
C LEU A 199 21.42 1.49 -0.18
N SER A 200 21.49 1.31 1.14
CA SER A 200 21.08 2.36 2.07
C SER A 200 22.14 3.47 2.15
N ASN A 201 21.66 4.73 2.10
CA ASN A 201 22.56 5.88 2.05
C ASN A 201 21.91 7.14 2.66
N VAL A 202 22.77 8.12 3.00
CA VAL A 202 22.41 9.48 3.38
C VAL A 202 23.14 10.44 2.47
N ALA A 203 22.46 11.32 1.78
CA ALA A 203 23.03 12.28 0.82
C ALA A 203 23.95 11.63 -0.25
N GLY A 204 23.63 10.39 -0.66
CA GLY A 204 24.45 9.62 -1.61
C GLY A 204 25.67 8.92 -0.99
N MET A 205 25.99 9.15 0.27
CA MET A 205 27.04 8.42 0.99
C MET A 205 26.48 7.11 1.53
N ARG A 206 27.17 5.99 1.31
CA ARG A 206 26.81 4.71 1.94
C ARG A 206 26.79 4.88 3.46
N LEU A 207 25.94 4.11 4.15
CA LEU A 207 25.82 4.25 5.61
C LEU A 207 27.14 4.03 6.35
N ASP A 208 27.98 3.10 5.90
CA ASP A 208 29.30 2.87 6.51
C ASP A 208 30.20 4.10 6.36
N ASP A 209 30.29 4.64 5.13
CA ASP A 209 31.10 5.85 4.85
C ASP A 209 30.58 7.08 5.62
N PHE A 210 29.26 7.18 5.81
CA PHE A 210 28.65 8.24 6.61
C PHE A 210 29.02 8.08 8.09
N CYS A 211 28.86 6.89 8.65
CA CYS A 211 29.16 6.63 10.05
C CYS A 211 30.65 6.79 10.38
N ASP A 212 31.55 6.39 9.50
CA ASP A 212 32.98 6.60 9.68
C ASP A 212 33.35 8.09 9.80
N ARG A 213 32.67 8.95 9.03
CA ARG A 213 32.89 10.40 9.04
C ARG A 213 32.24 11.09 10.23
N GLU A 214 30.99 10.74 10.55
CA GLU A 214 30.19 11.34 11.61
C GLU A 214 30.40 10.66 12.98
N ARG A 215 31.26 9.63 13.03
CA ARG A 215 31.59 8.86 14.23
C ARG A 215 30.38 8.19 14.89
N CYS A 216 29.45 7.70 14.07
CA CYS A 216 28.36 6.85 14.53
C CYS A 216 28.71 5.36 14.37
N GLU A 217 28.23 4.52 15.30
CA GLU A 217 28.50 3.09 15.23
C GLU A 217 27.31 2.37 14.59
N LEU A 218 27.50 1.80 13.40
CA LEU A 218 26.50 1.01 12.67
C LEU A 218 27.01 -0.42 12.42
N GLY A 219 27.54 -1.05 13.49
CA GLY A 219 28.01 -2.43 13.45
C GLY A 219 26.87 -3.46 13.30
N PRO A 220 27.21 -4.76 13.17
CA PRO A 220 26.24 -5.84 12.95
C PRO A 220 25.12 -5.88 13.99
N GLU A 221 25.44 -5.74 15.26
CA GLU A 221 24.44 -5.76 16.36
C GLU A 221 23.45 -4.59 16.27
N THR A 222 23.92 -3.39 15.91
CA THR A 222 23.07 -2.21 15.72
C THR A 222 22.14 -2.40 14.53
N ARG A 223 22.67 -2.94 13.41
CA ARG A 223 21.87 -3.24 12.21
C ARG A 223 20.78 -4.27 12.51
N GLU A 224 21.13 -5.34 13.20
CA GLU A 224 20.18 -6.39 13.59
C GLU A 224 19.09 -5.82 14.51
N ARG A 225 19.45 -5.03 15.51
CA ARG A 225 18.50 -4.37 16.41
C ARG A 225 17.55 -3.45 15.65
N ILE A 226 18.05 -2.59 14.74
CA ILE A 226 17.22 -1.68 13.93
C ILE A 226 16.26 -2.49 13.04
N PHE A 227 16.76 -3.55 12.42
CA PHE A 227 15.92 -4.40 11.57
C PHE A 227 14.83 -5.12 12.38
N HIS A 228 15.15 -5.72 13.52
CA HIS A 228 14.15 -6.34 14.39
C HIS A 228 13.10 -5.35 14.87
N GLN A 229 13.50 -4.13 15.26
CA GLN A 229 12.56 -3.07 15.62
C GLN A 229 11.66 -2.65 14.45
N THR A 230 12.15 -2.69 13.21
CA THR A 230 11.36 -2.42 12.01
C THR A 230 10.30 -3.49 11.82
N ARG A 231 10.72 -4.75 11.75
CA ARG A 231 9.87 -5.92 11.49
C ARG A 231 8.81 -6.12 12.57
N ASP A 232 9.21 -6.02 13.82
CA ASP A 232 8.37 -6.35 14.97
C ASP A 232 7.47 -5.17 15.41
N ALA A 233 7.65 -3.97 14.84
CA ALA A 233 6.91 -2.76 15.19
C ALA A 233 5.38 -2.94 15.15
N ALA A 234 4.86 -3.69 14.18
CA ALA A 234 3.42 -3.92 14.05
C ALA A 234 2.88 -4.72 15.23
N TYR A 235 3.59 -5.76 15.68
CA TYR A 235 3.20 -6.60 16.82
C TYR A 235 3.16 -5.78 18.11
N GLU A 236 4.18 -4.95 18.35
CA GLU A 236 4.23 -4.07 19.53
C GLU A 236 3.09 -3.04 19.53
N ILE A 237 2.80 -2.40 18.40
CA ILE A 237 1.72 -1.42 18.28
C ILE A 237 0.37 -2.10 18.53
N ILE A 238 0.13 -3.28 17.95
CA ILE A 238 -1.12 -4.04 18.13
C ILE A 238 -1.28 -4.45 19.59
N GLN A 239 -0.23 -4.93 20.22
CA GLN A 239 -0.26 -5.28 21.66
C GLN A 239 -0.64 -4.09 22.54
N ARG A 240 -0.16 -2.88 22.22
CA ARG A 240 -0.35 -1.68 23.06
C ARG A 240 -1.68 -0.96 22.80
N LYS A 241 -2.18 -0.92 21.55
CA LYS A 241 -3.40 -0.14 21.18
C LYS A 241 -4.44 -0.92 20.37
N GLY A 242 -4.25 -2.22 20.19
CA GLY A 242 -5.20 -3.13 19.53
C GLY A 242 -5.17 -3.14 18.00
N ALA A 243 -4.58 -2.16 17.35
CA ALA A 243 -4.41 -2.13 15.89
C ALA A 243 -3.37 -1.09 15.45
N THR A 244 -2.76 -1.32 14.29
CA THR A 244 -1.99 -0.30 13.56
C THR A 244 -2.84 0.23 12.40
N HIS A 245 -2.96 1.56 12.24
CA HIS A 245 -3.75 2.16 11.17
C HIS A 245 -3.25 3.56 10.74
N TYR A 246 -2.69 4.40 11.63
CA TYR A 246 -2.25 5.75 11.25
C TYR A 246 -1.17 5.73 10.16
N ALA A 247 -0.07 5.03 10.40
CA ALA A 247 1.03 4.97 9.45
C ALA A 247 0.66 4.19 8.18
N VAL A 248 -0.21 3.17 8.28
CA VAL A 248 -0.79 2.47 7.13
C VAL A 248 -1.55 3.44 6.24
N ALA A 249 -2.43 4.27 6.83
CA ALA A 249 -3.21 5.27 6.09
C ALA A 249 -2.33 6.29 5.37
N VAL A 250 -1.25 6.75 6.01
CA VAL A 250 -0.28 7.67 5.37
C VAL A 250 0.49 6.98 4.25
N GLY A 251 0.86 5.70 4.41
CA GLY A 251 1.49 4.90 3.35
C GLY A 251 0.58 4.75 2.12
N LEU A 252 -0.71 4.43 2.34
CA LEU A 252 -1.72 4.36 1.28
C LEU A 252 -1.91 5.74 0.61
N LEU A 253 -1.99 6.82 1.40
CA LEU A 253 -2.08 8.18 0.87
C LEU A 253 -0.90 8.50 -0.04
N ARG A 254 0.32 8.12 0.34
CA ARG A 254 1.52 8.37 -0.49
C ARG A 254 1.48 7.63 -1.82
N ILE A 255 0.97 6.38 -1.83
CA ILE A 255 0.78 5.61 -3.07
C ILE A 255 -0.29 6.29 -3.95
N VAL A 256 -1.44 6.62 -3.37
CA VAL A 256 -2.55 7.27 -4.09
C VAL A 256 -2.15 8.65 -4.62
N GLU A 257 -1.42 9.44 -3.84
CA GLU A 257 -0.88 10.73 -4.29
C GLU A 257 0.03 10.57 -5.51
N SER A 258 0.91 9.56 -5.50
CA SER A 258 1.79 9.28 -6.64
C SER A 258 1.00 8.94 -7.90
N ILE A 259 -0.06 8.15 -7.76
CA ILE A 259 -0.95 7.77 -8.86
C ILE A 259 -1.72 8.99 -9.39
N LEU A 260 -2.42 9.70 -8.51
CA LEU A 260 -3.33 10.78 -8.92
C LEU A 260 -2.60 12.01 -9.48
N ARG A 261 -1.39 12.31 -8.96
CA ARG A 261 -0.55 13.42 -9.42
C ARG A 261 0.46 13.03 -10.49
N ASP A 262 0.48 11.75 -10.88
CA ASP A 262 1.42 11.20 -11.87
C ASP A 262 2.88 11.52 -11.53
N GLN A 263 3.26 11.28 -10.26
CA GLN A 263 4.56 11.74 -9.74
C GLN A 263 5.73 10.85 -10.13
N HIS A 264 5.50 9.64 -10.63
CA HIS A 264 6.54 8.66 -10.95
C HIS A 264 7.46 8.38 -9.74
N THR A 265 6.85 8.33 -8.54
CA THR A 265 7.59 8.11 -7.29
C THR A 265 8.07 6.67 -7.19
N VAL A 266 9.31 6.50 -6.70
CA VAL A 266 9.83 5.17 -6.38
C VAL A 266 9.35 4.75 -4.99
N LEU A 267 8.51 3.70 -4.95
CA LEU A 267 7.91 3.15 -3.73
C LEU A 267 8.12 1.63 -3.69
N ALA A 268 8.37 1.09 -2.51
CA ALA A 268 8.49 -0.35 -2.30
C ALA A 268 7.10 -1.00 -2.17
N VAL A 269 6.32 -0.96 -3.24
CA VAL A 269 5.00 -1.56 -3.33
C VAL A 269 5.06 -3.04 -3.71
N SER A 270 4.07 -3.81 -3.30
CA SER A 270 3.89 -5.19 -3.74
C SER A 270 3.35 -5.23 -5.16
N SER A 271 4.07 -5.89 -6.05
CA SER A 271 3.72 -6.02 -7.46
C SER A 271 4.23 -7.35 -8.03
N LEU A 272 3.72 -7.74 -9.20
CA LEU A 272 4.19 -8.93 -9.89
C LEU A 272 5.67 -8.76 -10.30
N VAL A 273 6.52 -9.68 -9.86
CA VAL A 273 7.96 -9.63 -10.19
C VAL A 273 8.20 -10.11 -11.62
N PRO A 274 8.94 -9.33 -12.44
CA PRO A 274 9.13 -9.61 -13.85
C PRO A 274 10.34 -10.55 -14.12
N GLY A 275 10.55 -11.60 -13.33
CA GLY A 275 11.66 -12.56 -13.50
C GLY A 275 13.00 -12.12 -12.90
N TYR A 276 13.05 -11.00 -12.17
CA TYR A 276 14.29 -10.54 -11.53
C TYR A 276 14.75 -11.52 -10.44
N TYR A 277 16.04 -11.71 -10.33
CA TYR A 277 16.69 -12.62 -9.36
C TYR A 277 16.28 -14.10 -9.51
N GLY A 278 15.65 -14.49 -10.64
CA GLY A 278 15.04 -15.80 -10.84
C GLY A 278 13.72 -16.01 -10.11
N ILE A 279 13.05 -14.91 -9.72
CA ILE A 279 11.75 -14.90 -9.03
C ILE A 279 10.68 -14.62 -10.06
N GLU A 280 9.69 -15.51 -10.19
CA GLU A 280 8.58 -15.40 -11.13
C GLU A 280 7.25 -15.76 -10.46
N ASP A 281 6.14 -15.31 -11.04
CA ASP A 281 4.75 -15.63 -10.66
C ASP A 281 4.47 -15.43 -9.17
N VAL A 282 4.97 -14.33 -8.60
CA VAL A 282 4.72 -13.94 -7.21
C VAL A 282 4.63 -12.42 -7.11
N TYR A 283 3.74 -11.96 -6.24
CA TYR A 283 3.70 -10.57 -5.79
C TYR A 283 4.59 -10.43 -4.56
N LEU A 284 5.52 -9.49 -4.60
CA LEU A 284 6.32 -9.08 -3.46
C LEU A 284 6.80 -7.63 -3.64
N SER A 285 7.37 -7.06 -2.61
CA SER A 285 7.77 -5.67 -2.60
C SER A 285 9.19 -5.50 -3.14
N LEU A 286 9.27 -4.73 -4.21
CA LEU A 286 10.51 -4.13 -4.72
C LEU A 286 10.25 -2.64 -4.99
N PRO A 287 11.25 -1.78 -4.89
CA PRO A 287 11.13 -0.41 -5.36
C PRO A 287 10.65 -0.38 -6.81
N ALA A 288 9.55 0.31 -7.03
CA ALA A 288 8.91 0.43 -8.34
C ALA A 288 8.53 1.88 -8.60
N VAL A 289 8.59 2.28 -9.86
CA VAL A 289 8.07 3.59 -10.32
C VAL A 289 6.56 3.49 -10.37
N VAL A 290 5.89 4.30 -9.56
CA VAL A 290 4.42 4.37 -9.47
C VAL A 290 3.95 5.70 -10.04
N GLY A 291 3.07 5.64 -11.00
CA GLY A 291 2.45 6.79 -11.65
C GLY A 291 0.97 6.54 -11.96
N ARG A 292 0.39 7.33 -12.84
CA ARG A 292 -1.04 7.24 -13.19
C ARG A 292 -1.44 5.89 -13.78
N GLY A 293 -0.52 5.20 -14.45
CA GLY A 293 -0.75 3.87 -15.00
C GLY A 293 -0.70 2.73 -13.98
N GLY A 294 -0.39 3.03 -12.72
CA GLY A 294 -0.08 2.06 -11.66
C GLY A 294 1.42 1.83 -11.50
N VAL A 295 1.84 0.58 -11.40
CA VAL A 295 3.28 0.21 -11.43
C VAL A 295 3.76 0.27 -12.87
N GLU A 296 4.57 1.26 -13.20
CA GLU A 296 5.08 1.46 -14.54
C GLU A 296 6.34 0.65 -14.80
N ARG A 297 7.17 0.50 -13.77
CA ARG A 297 8.42 -0.26 -13.85
C ARG A 297 8.88 -0.69 -12.46
N VAL A 298 9.15 -1.98 -12.29
CA VAL A 298 9.87 -2.51 -11.13
C VAL A 298 11.36 -2.28 -11.34
N LEU A 299 12.07 -1.85 -10.31
CA LEU A 299 13.50 -1.60 -10.41
C LEU A 299 14.30 -2.88 -10.11
N HIS A 300 15.24 -3.22 -11.01
CA HIS A 300 16.21 -4.27 -10.76
C HIS A 300 17.37 -3.69 -9.94
N LEU A 301 17.40 -3.97 -8.65
CA LEU A 301 18.38 -3.42 -7.71
C LEU A 301 19.70 -4.19 -7.78
N PRO A 302 20.87 -3.53 -7.66
CA PRO A 302 22.16 -4.20 -7.53
C PRO A 302 22.38 -4.72 -6.09
N LEU A 303 21.57 -5.71 -5.69
CA LEU A 303 21.67 -6.37 -4.38
C LEU A 303 22.96 -7.18 -4.28
N ASN A 304 23.53 -7.29 -3.08
CA ASN A 304 24.61 -8.24 -2.84
C ASN A 304 24.08 -9.70 -2.81
N GLU A 305 24.97 -10.69 -2.74
CA GLU A 305 24.62 -12.10 -2.77
C GLU A 305 23.72 -12.51 -1.59
N GLN A 306 23.99 -11.99 -0.40
CA GLN A 306 23.22 -12.31 0.82
C GLN A 306 21.79 -11.74 0.74
N GLU A 307 21.64 -10.51 0.30
CA GLU A 307 20.34 -9.86 0.09
C GLU A 307 19.55 -10.54 -1.03
N THR A 308 20.22 -10.93 -2.11
CA THR A 308 19.61 -11.66 -3.22
C THR A 308 19.07 -13.02 -2.76
N GLU A 309 19.87 -13.76 -2.00
CA GLU A 309 19.44 -15.06 -1.45
C GLU A 309 18.32 -14.92 -0.43
N ALA A 310 18.37 -13.90 0.44
CA ALA A 310 17.31 -13.58 1.37
C ALA A 310 16.00 -13.25 0.63
N LEU A 311 16.07 -12.46 -0.45
CA LEU A 311 14.91 -12.11 -1.28
C LEU A 311 14.32 -13.36 -1.96
N ARG A 312 15.14 -14.28 -2.46
CA ARG A 312 14.66 -15.55 -3.02
C ARG A 312 13.94 -16.42 -1.98
N LYS A 313 14.47 -16.47 -0.75
CA LYS A 313 13.79 -17.17 0.35
C LYS A 313 12.47 -16.52 0.70
N SER A 314 12.41 -15.21 0.75
CA SER A 314 11.17 -14.45 0.94
C SER A 314 10.13 -14.77 -0.13
N ALA A 315 10.53 -14.80 -1.40
CA ALA A 315 9.67 -15.20 -2.52
C ALA A 315 9.19 -16.66 -2.41
N ALA A 316 10.06 -17.57 -1.97
CA ALA A 316 9.70 -18.97 -1.78
C ALA A 316 8.66 -19.17 -0.67
N VAL A 317 8.71 -18.39 0.41
CA VAL A 317 7.67 -18.36 1.46
C VAL A 317 6.31 -18.00 0.86
N LEU A 318 6.26 -16.90 0.08
CA LEU A 318 5.02 -16.46 -0.57
C LEU A 318 4.51 -17.51 -1.58
N ARG A 319 5.39 -18.09 -2.41
CA ARG A 319 5.01 -19.11 -3.38
C ARG A 319 4.41 -20.34 -2.67
N GLY A 320 5.03 -20.81 -1.58
CA GLY A 320 4.50 -21.91 -0.79
C GLY A 320 3.07 -21.66 -0.29
N VAL A 321 2.78 -20.45 0.19
CA VAL A 321 1.42 -20.07 0.60
C VAL A 321 0.45 -20.05 -0.58
N LEU A 322 0.89 -19.54 -1.74
CA LEU A 322 0.05 -19.51 -2.95
C LEU A 322 -0.26 -20.92 -3.46
N ASP A 323 0.72 -21.83 -3.47
CA ASP A 323 0.53 -23.22 -3.87
C ASP A 323 -0.51 -23.93 -3.00
N GLU A 324 -0.52 -23.66 -1.69
CA GLU A 324 -1.55 -24.18 -0.77
C GLU A 324 -2.94 -23.62 -1.04
N LEU A 325 -3.04 -22.39 -1.59
CA LEU A 325 -4.33 -21.78 -1.97
C LEU A 325 -4.87 -22.29 -3.31
N GLU A 326 -3.99 -22.68 -4.25
CA GLU A 326 -4.38 -23.21 -5.57
C GLU A 326 -4.92 -24.65 -5.49
N HIS A 327 -4.60 -25.39 -4.43
CA HIS A 327 -5.09 -26.75 -4.17
C HIS A 327 -6.47 -26.79 -3.47
N ILE A 328 -7.11 -25.66 -3.25
CA ILE A 328 -8.42 -25.49 -2.62
C ILE A 328 -9.40 -24.80 -3.57
#